data_6ef44682e7ade79a813115db058ca2f9
#
_entry.id   6ef44682e7ade79a813115db058ca2f9
#
_cell.length_a   1.000
_cell.length_b   1.000
_cell.length_c   1.000
_cell.angle_alpha   90.00
_cell.angle_beta   90.00
_cell.angle_gamma   90.00
#
_symmetry.space_group_name_H-M   'P 1'
#
loop_
_entity.id
_entity.type
_entity.pdbx_description
1 polymer ?
#
loop_
_entity_poly.entity_id
_entity_poly.type
_entity_poly.pdbx_seq_one_letter_code
_entity_poly.pdbx_strand_id
1 'polypeptide(L)'
;MEFNDVLNRRYSCRAFAAGGVEQEKVDRILEAGRIAPTAVNKQPVHIWAVSRPETLDAIKGVTRSNYGAPLLLVVGCRPADAWVRRYDGKNGAEVDAAIVATYLMLAAENEGLATLWVGSFDPALLRDILPGTEGYELVAMINVGYPAPDSQPSAMHGARKSVGELVTRVE
;
A
#
# COMPACT_ATOMS: atom_id res chain seq x y z
N MET A 1 -1.73 -17.24 -9.36
CA MET A 1 -2.00 -17.86 -8.03
C MET A 1 -3.50 -17.84 -7.81
N GLU A 2 -4.07 -18.87 -7.15
CA GLU A 2 -5.49 -18.83 -6.79
C GLU A 2 -5.75 -17.70 -5.78
N PHE A 3 -6.91 -17.05 -5.87
CA PHE A 3 -7.21 -15.87 -5.05
C PHE A 3 -7.13 -16.13 -3.54
N ASN A 4 -7.62 -17.29 -3.10
CA ASN A 4 -7.55 -17.68 -1.68
C ASN A 4 -6.10 -17.86 -1.21
N ASP A 5 -5.19 -18.31 -2.07
CA ASP A 5 -3.77 -18.44 -1.75
C ASP A 5 -3.15 -17.07 -1.55
N VAL A 6 -3.48 -16.09 -2.39
CA VAL A 6 -3.02 -14.70 -2.24
C VAL A 6 -3.42 -14.14 -0.88
N LEU A 7 -4.69 -14.31 -0.49
CA LEU A 7 -5.19 -13.80 0.79
C LEU A 7 -4.51 -14.47 2.00
N ASN A 8 -4.28 -15.78 1.94
CA ASN A 8 -3.72 -16.55 3.05
C ASN A 8 -2.20 -16.39 3.19
N ARG A 9 -1.48 -16.24 2.07
CA ARG A 9 -0.01 -16.16 2.06
C ARG A 9 0.50 -14.76 2.38
N ARG A 10 -0.24 -13.72 1.97
CA ARG A 10 0.16 -12.33 2.22
C ARG A 10 0.37 -12.06 3.72
N TYR A 11 1.55 -11.59 4.06
CA TYR A 11 1.86 -11.12 5.41
C TYR A 11 2.63 -9.79 5.38
N SER A 12 2.74 -9.13 6.51
CA SER A 12 3.52 -7.89 6.66
C SER A 12 5.01 -8.23 6.75
N CYS A 13 5.68 -8.18 5.60
CA CYS A 13 7.10 -8.51 5.47
C CYS A 13 7.97 -7.42 6.09
N ARG A 14 8.94 -7.81 6.93
CA ARG A 14 9.88 -6.90 7.59
C ARG A 14 11.35 -7.29 7.36
N ALA A 15 11.60 -8.08 6.32
CA ALA A 15 12.93 -8.39 5.83
C ALA A 15 12.84 -8.68 4.34
N PHE A 16 13.47 -7.84 3.53
CA PHE A 16 13.47 -7.97 2.07
C PHE A 16 14.85 -8.44 1.59
N ALA A 17 14.85 -9.29 0.56
CA ALA A 17 16.06 -9.71 -0.10
C ALA A 17 16.71 -8.54 -0.87
N ALA A 18 18.01 -8.58 -1.01
CA ALA A 18 18.73 -7.68 -1.90
C ALA A 18 18.33 -7.90 -3.36
N GLY A 19 18.32 -6.82 -4.14
CA GLY A 19 17.95 -6.86 -5.57
C GLY A 19 16.67 -6.07 -5.84
N GLY A 20 16.51 -5.66 -7.09
CA GLY A 20 15.33 -4.92 -7.55
C GLY A 20 14.12 -5.82 -7.80
N VAL A 21 13.01 -5.18 -8.16
CA VAL A 21 11.81 -5.83 -8.67
C VAL A 21 11.78 -5.61 -10.19
N GLU A 22 11.45 -6.64 -10.95
CA GLU A 22 11.35 -6.58 -12.41
C GLU A 22 10.27 -5.59 -12.83
N GLN A 23 10.59 -4.72 -13.80
CA GLN A 23 9.68 -3.65 -14.24
C GLN A 23 8.31 -4.19 -14.67
N GLU A 24 8.28 -5.33 -15.34
CA GLU A 24 7.03 -5.96 -15.78
C GLU A 24 6.10 -6.35 -14.61
N LYS A 25 6.68 -6.76 -13.47
CA LYS A 25 5.89 -7.01 -12.25
C LYS A 25 5.38 -5.71 -11.64
N VAL A 26 6.23 -4.68 -11.60
CA VAL A 26 5.84 -3.34 -11.13
C VAL A 26 4.66 -2.82 -11.97
N ASP A 27 4.73 -2.95 -13.29
CA ASP A 27 3.68 -2.50 -14.20
C ASP A 27 2.35 -3.23 -13.96
N ARG A 28 2.38 -4.55 -13.74
CA ARG A 28 1.17 -5.32 -13.40
C ARG A 28 0.59 -4.94 -12.04
N ILE A 29 1.44 -4.64 -11.06
CA ILE A 29 1.00 -4.17 -9.74
C ILE A 29 0.33 -2.79 -9.87
N LEU A 30 0.95 -1.86 -10.59
CA LEU A 30 0.40 -0.53 -10.82
C LEU A 30 -0.92 -0.58 -11.60
N GLU A 31 -1.04 -1.49 -12.58
CA GLU A 31 -2.29 -1.71 -13.31
C GLU A 31 -3.41 -2.22 -12.39
N ALA A 32 -3.10 -3.10 -11.44
CA ALA A 32 -4.07 -3.52 -10.44
C ALA A 32 -4.56 -2.34 -9.58
N GLY A 33 -3.67 -1.44 -9.19
CA GLY A 33 -4.04 -0.20 -8.50
C GLY A 33 -4.92 0.72 -9.36
N ARG A 34 -4.60 0.82 -10.68
CA ARG A 34 -5.35 1.65 -11.61
C ARG A 34 -6.80 1.19 -11.81
N ILE A 35 -7.05 -0.12 -11.81
CA ILE A 35 -8.40 -0.69 -11.99
C ILE A 35 -9.18 -0.82 -10.68
N ALA A 36 -8.57 -0.50 -9.53
CA ALA A 36 -9.26 -0.55 -8.24
C ALA A 36 -10.48 0.40 -8.22
N PRO A 37 -11.60 0.01 -7.61
CA PRO A 37 -12.78 0.86 -7.56
C PRO A 37 -12.57 2.06 -6.64
N THR A 38 -13.17 3.19 -7.01
CA THR A 38 -13.28 4.39 -6.18
C THR A 38 -14.72 4.89 -6.13
N ALA A 39 -15.06 5.66 -5.11
CA ALA A 39 -16.40 6.18 -4.93
C ALA A 39 -16.86 6.97 -6.17
N VAL A 40 -17.95 6.52 -6.81
CA VAL A 40 -18.50 7.04 -8.08
C VAL A 40 -17.45 7.24 -9.18
N ASN A 41 -16.38 6.42 -9.15
CA ASN A 41 -15.25 6.45 -10.08
C ASN A 41 -14.54 7.81 -10.16
N LYS A 42 -14.42 8.51 -9.02
CA LYS A 42 -13.75 9.81 -8.94
C LYS A 42 -12.22 9.73 -9.09
N GLN A 43 -11.63 8.60 -8.77
CA GLN A 43 -10.19 8.31 -8.93
C GLN A 43 -9.28 9.40 -8.29
N PRO A 44 -9.51 9.81 -7.03
CA PRO A 44 -8.76 10.89 -6.40
C PRO A 44 -7.39 10.45 -5.89
N VAL A 45 -6.89 9.31 -6.36
CA VAL A 45 -5.68 8.64 -5.83
C VAL A 45 -4.51 8.85 -6.78
N HIS A 46 -3.32 9.03 -6.20
CA HIS A 46 -2.05 9.05 -6.90
C HIS A 46 -1.05 8.10 -6.26
N ILE A 47 -0.17 7.51 -7.07
CA ILE A 47 0.84 6.56 -6.63
C ILE A 47 2.21 7.06 -7.09
N TRP A 48 3.13 7.25 -6.15
CA TRP A 48 4.56 7.48 -6.43
C TRP A 48 5.29 6.14 -6.31
N ALA A 49 5.81 5.63 -7.41
CA ALA A 49 6.64 4.42 -7.42
C ALA A 49 8.11 4.83 -7.30
N VAL A 50 8.74 4.46 -6.20
CA VAL A 50 10.11 4.85 -5.85
C VAL A 50 11.00 3.61 -5.84
N SER A 51 11.95 3.55 -6.78
CA SER A 51 12.95 2.48 -6.87
C SER A 51 14.37 3.01 -7.02
N ARG A 52 14.54 4.35 -7.20
CA ARG A 52 15.86 4.97 -7.34
C ARG A 52 16.60 4.89 -6.00
N PRO A 53 17.83 4.35 -5.95
CA PRO A 53 18.58 4.14 -4.70
C PRO A 53 18.73 5.41 -3.85
N GLU A 54 19.03 6.55 -4.49
CA GLU A 54 19.24 7.81 -3.79
C GLU A 54 17.96 8.30 -3.11
N THR A 55 16.79 8.11 -3.76
CA THR A 55 15.48 8.45 -3.20
C THR A 55 15.10 7.49 -2.07
N LEU A 56 15.36 6.19 -2.25
CA LEU A 56 15.14 5.19 -1.19
C LEU A 56 16.00 5.48 0.05
N ASP A 57 17.24 5.93 -0.13
CA ASP A 57 18.12 6.32 0.98
C ASP A 57 17.59 7.56 1.70
N ALA A 58 17.12 8.57 0.98
CA ALA A 58 16.51 9.76 1.58
C ALA A 58 15.28 9.40 2.42
N ILE A 59 14.44 8.45 1.95
CA ILE A 59 13.25 7.99 2.67
C ILE A 59 13.57 7.25 3.98
N LYS A 60 14.79 6.74 4.17
CA LYS A 60 15.20 6.16 5.47
C LYS A 60 15.13 7.17 6.62
N GLY A 61 15.25 8.47 6.33
CA GLY A 61 15.03 9.54 7.30
C GLY A 61 13.57 9.81 7.65
N VAL A 62 12.65 9.39 6.78
CA VAL A 62 11.21 9.63 6.90
C VAL A 62 10.51 8.56 7.75
N THR A 63 11.01 7.33 7.72
CA THR A 63 10.44 6.20 8.46
C THR A 63 11.50 5.20 8.86
N ARG A 64 11.33 4.57 10.03
CA ARG A 64 12.13 3.42 10.45
C ARG A 64 11.63 2.09 9.86
N SER A 65 10.52 2.11 9.13
CA SER A 65 9.82 0.91 8.65
C SER A 65 10.08 0.60 7.18
N ASN A 66 11.21 1.04 6.61
CA ASN A 66 11.60 0.71 5.23
C ASN A 66 12.05 -0.76 5.08
N TYR A 67 12.77 -1.31 6.06
CA TYR A 67 13.25 -2.70 6.10
C TYR A 67 14.05 -3.14 4.86
N GLY A 68 14.70 -2.21 4.16
CA GLY A 68 15.50 -2.51 2.97
C GLY A 68 14.69 -2.83 1.71
N ALA A 69 13.40 -2.48 1.67
CA ALA A 69 12.57 -2.72 0.50
C ALA A 69 13.14 -2.00 -0.73
N PRO A 70 13.31 -2.69 -1.88
CA PRO A 70 13.87 -2.12 -3.10
C PRO A 70 12.86 -1.27 -3.91
N LEU A 71 11.58 -1.36 -3.59
CA LEU A 71 10.51 -0.59 -4.20
C LEU A 71 9.55 -0.09 -3.11
N LEU A 72 9.20 1.19 -3.18
CA LEU A 72 8.16 1.79 -2.36
C LEU A 72 7.06 2.34 -3.27
N LEU A 73 5.81 2.01 -2.97
CA LEU A 73 4.64 2.61 -3.59
C LEU A 73 3.99 3.52 -2.56
N VAL A 74 4.21 4.83 -2.69
CA VAL A 74 3.56 5.81 -1.82
C VAL A 74 2.18 6.10 -2.40
N VAL A 75 1.14 5.93 -1.59
CA VAL A 75 -0.24 6.15 -2.00
C VAL A 75 -0.77 7.40 -1.31
N GLY A 76 -1.22 8.35 -2.10
CA GLY A 76 -1.87 9.56 -1.62
C GLY A 76 -3.22 9.77 -2.29
N CYS A 77 -4.01 10.66 -1.73
CA CYS A 77 -5.30 11.07 -2.28
C CYS A 77 -5.44 12.58 -2.30
N ARG A 78 -6.26 13.09 -3.22
CA ARG A 78 -6.60 14.52 -3.31
C ARG A 78 -8.04 14.71 -2.82
N PRO A 79 -8.27 15.21 -1.59
CA PRO A 79 -9.61 15.35 -1.04
C PRO A 79 -10.53 16.24 -1.86
N ALA A 80 -9.98 17.25 -2.57
CA ALA A 80 -10.76 18.14 -3.41
C ALA A 80 -11.43 17.44 -4.60
N ASP A 81 -10.84 16.33 -5.08
CA ASP A 81 -11.34 15.57 -6.25
C ASP A 81 -12.24 14.39 -5.82
N ALA A 82 -12.29 14.08 -4.52
CA ALA A 82 -12.98 12.92 -3.99
C ALA A 82 -14.51 13.10 -3.92
N TRP A 83 -15.20 11.98 -3.81
CA TRP A 83 -16.62 11.99 -3.48
C TRP A 83 -16.83 12.36 -2.02
N VAL A 84 -17.83 13.18 -1.78
CA VAL A 84 -18.27 13.57 -0.43
C VAL A 84 -19.67 13.05 -0.17
N ARG A 85 -19.83 12.35 0.94
CA ARG A 85 -21.14 11.82 1.35
C ARG A 85 -22.07 12.95 1.75
N ARG A 86 -23.18 13.09 1.04
CA ARG A 86 -24.10 14.23 1.18
C ARG A 86 -24.81 14.32 2.55
N TYR A 87 -24.89 13.22 3.28
CA TYR A 87 -25.66 13.15 4.54
C TYR A 87 -24.90 13.73 5.73
N ASP A 88 -23.58 13.61 5.76
CA ASP A 88 -22.75 14.01 6.89
C ASP A 88 -21.44 14.72 6.48
N GLY A 89 -21.25 14.95 5.18
CA GLY A 89 -20.06 15.62 4.66
C GLY A 89 -18.77 14.79 4.70
N LYS A 90 -18.84 13.48 5.01
CA LYS A 90 -17.65 12.65 5.06
C LYS A 90 -16.99 12.53 3.69
N ASN A 91 -15.73 12.95 3.59
CA ASN A 91 -14.90 12.80 2.39
C ASN A 91 -14.42 11.35 2.24
N GLY A 92 -14.49 10.81 1.02
CA GLY A 92 -14.13 9.43 0.71
C GLY A 92 -12.69 9.21 0.28
N ALA A 93 -11.87 10.25 0.15
CA ALA A 93 -10.54 10.19 -0.46
C ALA A 93 -9.62 9.14 0.17
N GLU A 94 -9.52 9.14 1.50
CA GLU A 94 -8.66 8.19 2.23
C GLU A 94 -9.15 6.74 2.09
N VAL A 95 -10.46 6.54 2.04
CA VAL A 95 -11.06 5.22 1.80
C VAL A 95 -10.69 4.71 0.40
N ASP A 96 -10.82 5.56 -0.62
CA ASP A 96 -10.43 5.22 -1.99
C ASP A 96 -8.93 4.88 -2.07
N ALA A 97 -8.06 5.66 -1.41
CA ALA A 97 -6.64 5.38 -1.33
C ALA A 97 -6.33 4.04 -0.65
N ALA A 98 -7.04 3.70 0.43
CA ALA A 98 -6.88 2.42 1.12
C ALA A 98 -7.31 1.22 0.25
N ILE A 99 -8.36 1.38 -0.56
CA ILE A 99 -8.80 0.36 -1.52
C ILE A 99 -7.69 0.14 -2.56
N VAL A 100 -7.19 1.21 -3.19
CA VAL A 100 -6.11 1.15 -4.18
C VAL A 100 -4.86 0.48 -3.57
N ALA A 101 -4.43 0.91 -2.38
CA ALA A 101 -3.28 0.34 -1.70
C ALA A 101 -3.45 -1.17 -1.43
N THR A 102 -4.66 -1.60 -1.09
CA THR A 102 -4.98 -3.02 -0.90
C THR A 102 -4.84 -3.81 -2.21
N TYR A 103 -5.32 -3.26 -3.32
CA TYR A 103 -5.14 -3.88 -4.65
C TYR A 103 -3.67 -4.02 -5.01
N LEU A 104 -2.85 -3.00 -4.77
CA LEU A 104 -1.40 -3.07 -4.99
C LEU A 104 -0.76 -4.19 -4.18
N MET A 105 -1.11 -4.33 -2.90
CA MET A 105 -0.56 -5.37 -2.02
C MET A 105 -0.94 -6.78 -2.47
N LEU A 106 -2.20 -7.01 -2.85
CA LEU A 106 -2.66 -8.32 -3.31
C LEU A 106 -2.05 -8.68 -4.67
N ALA A 107 -1.92 -7.71 -5.57
CA ALA A 107 -1.25 -7.90 -6.85
C ALA A 107 0.24 -8.24 -6.66
N ALA A 108 0.94 -7.57 -5.75
CA ALA A 108 2.33 -7.89 -5.44
C ALA A 108 2.49 -9.33 -4.91
N GLU A 109 1.61 -9.78 -4.02
CA GLU A 109 1.62 -11.18 -3.55
C GLU A 109 1.38 -12.17 -4.70
N ASN A 110 0.45 -11.85 -5.62
CA ASN A 110 0.20 -12.69 -6.80
C ASN A 110 1.42 -12.78 -7.73
N GLU A 111 2.26 -11.74 -7.77
CA GLU A 111 3.54 -11.74 -8.51
C GLU A 111 4.69 -12.43 -7.75
N GLY A 112 4.42 -13.00 -6.57
CA GLY A 112 5.43 -13.67 -5.73
C GLY A 112 6.30 -12.70 -4.93
N LEU A 113 5.84 -11.46 -4.74
CA LEU A 113 6.51 -10.44 -3.94
C LEU A 113 5.82 -10.30 -2.59
N ALA A 114 6.60 -9.89 -1.58
CA ALA A 114 6.08 -9.58 -0.27
C ALA A 114 5.85 -8.06 -0.12
N THR A 115 4.95 -7.70 0.80
CA THR A 115 4.61 -6.31 1.06
C THR A 115 4.54 -5.97 2.55
N LEU A 116 4.69 -4.68 2.86
CA LEU A 116 4.37 -4.11 4.16
C LEU A 116 3.65 -2.78 3.99
N TRP A 117 2.46 -2.66 4.57
CA TRP A 117 1.81 -1.36 4.74
C TRP A 117 2.47 -0.58 5.86
N VAL A 118 2.99 0.61 5.57
CA VAL A 118 3.59 1.54 6.52
C VAL A 118 2.72 2.78 6.61
N GLY A 119 2.12 3.01 7.78
CA GLY A 119 1.40 4.24 8.12
C GLY A 119 2.21 5.18 9.02
N SER A 120 3.35 4.70 9.55
CA SER A 120 4.22 5.47 10.45
C SER A 120 5.38 6.09 9.67
N PHE A 121 5.15 7.27 9.11
CA PHE A 121 6.15 8.09 8.41
C PHE A 121 5.88 9.57 8.65
N ASP A 122 6.88 10.42 8.43
CA ASP A 122 6.70 11.87 8.46
C ASP A 122 6.23 12.36 7.07
N PRO A 123 4.97 12.81 6.92
CA PRO A 123 4.44 13.23 5.64
C PRO A 123 5.06 14.55 5.14
N ALA A 124 5.57 15.43 6.01
CA ALA A 124 6.20 16.67 5.62
C ALA A 124 7.55 16.39 4.96
N LEU A 125 8.40 15.60 5.62
CA LEU A 125 9.69 15.17 5.05
C LEU A 125 9.52 14.36 3.76
N LEU A 126 8.47 13.54 3.68
CA LEU A 126 8.21 12.75 2.47
C LEU A 126 7.80 13.64 1.29
N ARG A 127 7.06 14.73 1.51
CA ARG A 127 6.73 15.72 0.49
C ARG A 127 7.95 16.45 -0.05
N ASP A 128 8.95 16.72 0.78
CA ASP A 128 10.19 17.37 0.35
C ASP A 128 11.01 16.48 -0.60
N ILE A 129 10.81 15.16 -0.54
CA ILE A 129 11.51 14.17 -1.36
C ILE A 129 10.76 13.86 -2.66
N LEU A 130 9.43 13.78 -2.60
CA LEU A 130 8.60 13.36 -3.73
C LEU A 130 8.08 14.55 -4.53
N PRO A 131 8.20 14.54 -5.87
CA PRO A 131 7.66 15.62 -6.71
C PRO A 131 6.13 15.53 -6.83
N GLY A 132 5.46 16.67 -7.00
CA GLY A 132 4.03 16.75 -7.35
C GLY A 132 3.09 16.28 -6.26
N THR A 133 3.47 16.51 -4.99
CA THR A 133 2.65 16.10 -3.82
C THR A 133 1.66 17.20 -3.38
N GLU A 134 1.65 18.34 -4.05
CA GLU A 134 0.81 19.50 -3.70
C GLU A 134 -0.68 19.13 -3.79
N GLY A 135 -1.41 19.38 -2.73
CA GLY A 135 -2.84 19.08 -2.62
C GLY A 135 -3.17 17.59 -2.38
N TYR A 136 -2.16 16.74 -2.28
CA TYR A 136 -2.35 15.34 -1.87
C TYR A 136 -2.14 15.15 -0.37
N GLU A 137 -2.98 14.33 0.23
CA GLU A 137 -2.75 13.71 1.54
C GLU A 137 -2.06 12.37 1.30
N LEU A 138 -0.87 12.17 1.91
CA LEU A 138 -0.12 10.92 1.81
C LEU A 138 -0.67 9.94 2.84
N VAL A 139 -1.25 8.82 2.37
CA VAL A 139 -2.02 7.89 3.20
C VAL A 139 -1.18 6.71 3.68
N ALA A 140 -0.37 6.14 2.79
CA ALA A 140 0.43 4.97 3.09
C ALA A 140 1.67 4.88 2.22
N MET A 141 2.69 4.19 2.74
CA MET A 141 3.80 3.67 1.95
C MET A 141 3.68 2.14 1.93
N ILE A 142 3.70 1.54 0.75
CA ILE A 142 3.72 0.09 0.59
C ILE A 142 5.14 -0.31 0.20
N ASN A 143 5.86 -0.94 1.12
CA ASN A 143 7.13 -1.59 0.81
C ASN A 143 6.86 -2.82 -0.07
N VAL A 144 7.65 -3.00 -1.11
CA VAL A 144 7.49 -4.12 -2.05
C VAL A 144 8.87 -4.70 -2.38
N GLY A 145 8.97 -6.01 -2.41
CA GLY A 145 10.19 -6.72 -2.78
C GLY A 145 10.07 -8.22 -2.56
N TYR A 146 11.11 -8.96 -2.91
CA TYR A 146 11.19 -10.37 -2.55
C TYR A 146 11.43 -10.50 -1.05
N PRO A 147 10.76 -11.43 -0.34
CA PRO A 147 11.06 -11.67 1.06
C PRO A 147 12.48 -12.24 1.21
N ALA A 148 13.21 -11.82 2.24
CA ALA A 148 14.47 -12.46 2.58
C ALA A 148 14.25 -13.94 2.96
N PRO A 149 15.25 -14.84 2.78
CA PRO A 149 15.08 -16.27 3.03
C PRO A 149 14.63 -16.60 4.46
N ASP A 150 14.98 -15.75 5.42
CA ASP A 150 14.63 -15.86 6.84
C ASP A 150 13.40 -15.04 7.24
N SER A 151 12.76 -14.37 6.29
CA SER A 151 11.57 -13.57 6.53
C SER A 151 10.40 -14.46 6.96
N GLN A 152 9.80 -14.11 8.09
CA GLN A 152 8.66 -14.84 8.64
C GLN A 152 7.52 -13.89 9.02
N PRO A 153 6.26 -14.34 8.95
CA PRO A 153 5.15 -13.63 9.53
C PRO A 153 5.38 -13.37 11.02
N SER A 154 4.96 -12.22 11.53
CA SER A 154 5.00 -11.98 12.98
C SER A 154 4.03 -12.93 13.72
N ALA A 155 4.26 -13.19 15.01
CA ALA A 155 3.38 -13.99 15.84
C ALA A 155 1.92 -13.47 15.84
N MET A 156 1.73 -12.15 15.65
CA MET A 156 0.40 -11.53 15.58
C MET A 156 -0.31 -11.76 14.23
N HIS A 157 0.38 -12.30 13.22
CA HIS A 157 -0.22 -12.48 11.90
C HIS A 157 -1.44 -13.41 11.91
N GLY A 158 -1.37 -14.49 12.68
CA GLY A 158 -2.47 -15.44 12.84
C GLY A 158 -3.57 -15.02 13.83
N ALA A 159 -3.33 -13.99 14.65
CA ALA A 159 -4.31 -13.52 15.62
C ALA A 159 -5.45 -12.76 14.91
N ARG A 160 -6.61 -13.38 14.83
CA ARG A 160 -7.82 -12.83 14.22
C ARG A 160 -9.01 -13.03 15.14
N LYS A 161 -9.88 -12.03 15.17
CA LYS A 161 -11.21 -12.19 15.74
C LYS A 161 -11.98 -13.24 14.94
N SER A 162 -12.86 -13.98 15.61
CA SER A 162 -13.78 -14.89 14.95
C SER A 162 -14.74 -14.14 14.03
N VAL A 163 -15.31 -14.83 13.06
CA VAL A 163 -16.34 -14.22 12.17
C VAL A 163 -17.52 -13.72 13.00
N GLY A 164 -17.90 -14.42 14.08
CA GLY A 164 -19.01 -14.01 14.95
C GLY A 164 -18.74 -12.73 15.74
N GLU A 165 -17.46 -12.37 16.00
CA GLU A 165 -17.11 -11.09 16.62
C GLU A 165 -17.09 -9.91 15.62
N LEU A 166 -16.98 -10.20 14.33
CA LEU A 166 -16.87 -9.18 13.27
C LEU A 166 -18.19 -8.95 12.54
N VAL A 167 -19.10 -9.94 12.54
CA VAL A 167 -20.28 -9.94 11.68
C VAL A 167 -21.57 -10.09 12.51
N THR A 168 -22.46 -9.14 12.37
CA THR A 168 -23.85 -9.27 12.83
C THR A 168 -24.72 -9.64 11.64
N ARG A 169 -25.40 -10.78 11.71
CA ARG A 169 -26.38 -11.19 10.70
C ARG A 169 -27.74 -10.61 11.08
N VAL A 170 -28.33 -9.86 10.15
CA VAL A 170 -29.70 -9.33 10.27
C VAL A 170 -30.54 -10.08 9.27
N GLU A 171 -31.49 -10.88 9.78
CA GLU A 171 -32.40 -11.71 9.00
C GLU A 171 -33.80 -11.08 8.99
#